data_302ad7c88e0add94d75b0462a66e42a5
#
_entry.id   302ad7c88e0add94d75b0462a66e42a5
#
_cell.length_a   1.000
_cell.length_b   1.000
_cell.length_c   1.000
_cell.angle_alpha   90.00
_cell.angle_beta   90.00
_cell.angle_gamma   90.00
#
_symmetry.space_group_name_H-M   'P 1'
#
loop_
_entity.id
_entity.type
_entity.pdbx_description
1 polymer ?
#
loop_
_entity_poly.entity_id
_entity_poly.type
_entity_poly.pdbx_seq_one_letter_code
_entity_poly.pdbx_strand_id
1 'polypeptide(L)'
;GFECAPSRDHKKSFMSLIRPFPGLRPATGRAADVVAPPYDVLSSDEARARVAGRPHSFLHISKAEIDLPPATDPYSPAVYAKARENFDRLRKEGVLARDPEPHYYFYRLVMGTHTQVGLVAAASVAAYEAGRIRRHEFTRPDKEDDRVRQINALNAQTGPVFLTYRHSVKIDAMAEIVTRGKPDVDVTAADGVRHTFWVARDRKLIKGLTEAFEALDKLYVADGHHRSAAAARVAAARKAANPK
;
A
#
# COMPACT_ATOMS: atom_id res chain seq x y z
N GLY A 1 -52.77 -16.67 -0.53
CA GLY A 1 -51.48 -16.65 0.09
C GLY A 1 -50.43 -16.46 -0.96
N PHE A 2 -49.84 -15.25 -1.05
CA PHE A 2 -48.64 -14.99 -1.85
C PHE A 2 -47.45 -15.02 -0.90
N GLU A 3 -46.62 -16.04 -0.99
CA GLU A 3 -45.31 -16.06 -0.33
C GLU A 3 -44.36 -15.08 -1.06
N CYS A 4 -43.95 -14.09 -0.31
CA CYS A 4 -42.93 -13.13 -0.72
C CYS A 4 -41.55 -13.79 -0.57
N ALA A 5 -40.91 -14.14 -1.67
CA ALA A 5 -39.54 -14.64 -1.66
C ALA A 5 -38.58 -13.55 -1.15
N PRO A 6 -37.60 -13.88 -0.26
CA PRO A 6 -36.67 -12.89 0.25
C PRO A 6 -35.76 -12.38 -0.85
N SER A 7 -35.67 -11.07 -0.96
CA SER A 7 -34.83 -10.37 -1.94
C SER A 7 -33.34 -10.78 -1.82
N ARG A 8 -32.75 -11.16 -2.92
CA ARG A 8 -31.34 -11.62 -3.05
C ARG A 8 -30.28 -10.52 -2.88
N ASP A 9 -30.63 -9.32 -2.42
CA ASP A 9 -29.75 -8.16 -2.48
C ASP A 9 -28.84 -7.90 -1.28
N HIS A 10 -28.92 -8.68 -0.20
CA HIS A 10 -28.14 -8.42 1.01
C HIS A 10 -26.83 -9.19 1.15
N LYS A 11 -26.46 -10.08 0.21
CA LYS A 11 -25.21 -10.87 0.27
C LYS A 11 -24.05 -10.36 -0.58
N LYS A 12 -24.23 -9.32 -1.41
CA LYS A 12 -23.15 -8.80 -2.28
C LYS A 12 -22.19 -7.81 -1.61
N SER A 13 -22.46 -7.33 -0.39
CA SER A 13 -21.66 -6.28 0.24
C SER A 13 -20.32 -6.75 0.85
N PHE A 14 -20.06 -8.05 0.97
CA PHE A 14 -18.89 -8.56 1.71
C PHE A 14 -17.64 -8.90 0.88
N MET A 15 -17.68 -8.81 -0.44
CA MET A 15 -16.60 -9.27 -1.32
C MET A 15 -16.17 -8.27 -2.39
N SER A 16 -16.18 -6.99 -2.08
CA SER A 16 -15.63 -5.99 -3.00
C SER A 16 -14.15 -6.27 -3.24
N LEU A 17 -13.72 -6.35 -4.52
CA LEU A 17 -12.35 -6.68 -4.91
C LEU A 17 -11.35 -5.65 -4.38
N ILE A 18 -11.75 -4.37 -4.41
CA ILE A 18 -11.00 -3.26 -3.83
C ILE A 18 -11.92 -2.34 -3.02
N ARG A 19 -11.31 -1.58 -2.09
CA ARG A 19 -12.01 -0.54 -1.32
C ARG A 19 -11.16 0.73 -1.21
N PRO A 20 -11.79 1.90 -1.14
CA PRO A 20 -11.11 3.12 -0.71
C PRO A 20 -10.72 3.00 0.77
N PHE A 21 -9.68 3.73 1.18
CA PHE A 21 -9.21 3.73 2.56
C PHE A 21 -8.65 5.11 2.95
N PRO A 22 -8.63 5.48 4.25
CA PRO A 22 -8.00 6.71 4.71
C PRO A 22 -6.48 6.49 4.78
N GLY A 23 -5.76 6.91 3.72
CA GLY A 23 -4.31 6.74 3.59
C GLY A 23 -3.54 7.55 4.60
N LEU A 24 -2.48 6.97 5.17
CA LEU A 24 -1.45 7.72 5.88
C LEU A 24 -0.35 8.06 4.89
N ARG A 25 -0.12 9.34 4.65
CA ARG A 25 0.78 9.83 3.61
C ARG A 25 1.56 11.05 4.07
N PRO A 26 2.63 11.45 3.36
CA PRO A 26 3.31 12.70 3.67
C PRO A 26 2.32 13.88 3.72
N ALA A 27 2.42 14.69 4.76
CA ALA A 27 1.68 15.93 4.86
C ALA A 27 2.04 16.88 3.70
N THR A 28 1.21 17.87 3.43
CA THR A 28 1.43 18.84 2.37
C THR A 28 2.82 19.46 2.47
N GLY A 29 3.59 19.41 1.38
CA GLY A 29 4.96 19.93 1.31
C GLY A 29 6.04 18.99 1.87
N ARG A 30 5.68 17.83 2.48
CA ARG A 30 6.65 16.93 3.11
C ARG A 30 7.06 15.73 2.28
N ALA A 31 6.51 15.57 1.08
CA ALA A 31 6.76 14.39 0.25
C ALA A 31 8.25 14.22 -0.12
N ALA A 32 8.97 15.31 -0.43
CA ALA A 32 10.39 15.27 -0.74
C ALA A 32 11.26 14.79 0.44
N ASP A 33 10.84 15.07 1.68
CA ASP A 33 11.57 14.66 2.87
C ASP A 33 11.40 13.15 3.13
N VAL A 34 10.23 12.59 2.74
CA VAL A 34 9.81 11.23 3.08
C VAL A 34 10.16 10.23 1.98
N VAL A 35 10.11 10.64 0.70
CA VAL A 35 10.31 9.75 -0.44
C VAL A 35 11.62 8.97 -0.33
N ALA A 36 11.53 7.65 -0.52
CA ALA A 36 12.66 6.73 -0.41
C ALA A 36 12.51 5.61 -1.44
N PRO A 37 13.61 5.00 -1.90
CA PRO A 37 13.56 3.81 -2.72
C PRO A 37 13.00 2.60 -1.94
N PRO A 38 12.59 1.52 -2.62
CA PRO A 38 12.21 0.27 -1.98
C PRO A 38 13.33 -0.25 -1.08
N TYR A 39 12.95 -0.80 0.08
CA TYR A 39 13.89 -1.25 1.11
C TYR A 39 14.76 -2.45 0.68
N ASP A 40 14.25 -3.25 -0.23
CA ASP A 40 14.84 -4.51 -0.71
C ASP A 40 15.84 -4.34 -1.88
N VAL A 41 15.98 -3.12 -2.40
CA VAL A 41 16.96 -2.82 -3.45
C VAL A 41 18.24 -2.17 -2.91
N LEU A 42 18.38 -2.04 -1.59
CA LEU A 42 19.53 -1.42 -0.92
C LEU A 42 20.10 -2.33 0.16
N SER A 43 21.41 -2.36 0.29
CA SER A 43 22.09 -2.83 1.49
C SER A 43 21.84 -1.87 2.66
N SER A 44 22.12 -2.31 3.89
CA SER A 44 22.00 -1.43 5.06
C SER A 44 22.98 -0.28 5.04
N ASP A 45 24.19 -0.47 4.49
CA ASP A 45 25.20 0.59 4.39
C ASP A 45 24.83 1.65 3.35
N GLU A 46 24.32 1.22 2.18
CA GLU A 46 23.77 2.14 1.18
C GLU A 46 22.59 2.94 1.72
N ALA A 47 21.72 2.29 2.51
CA ALA A 47 20.59 2.95 3.14
C ALA A 47 21.05 3.98 4.19
N ARG A 48 22.07 3.67 5.03
CA ARG A 48 22.67 4.63 5.95
C ARG A 48 23.24 5.86 5.23
N ALA A 49 23.97 5.63 4.14
CA ALA A 49 24.51 6.73 3.33
C ALA A 49 23.40 7.62 2.74
N ARG A 50 22.29 7.01 2.28
CA ARG A 50 21.15 7.75 1.70
C ARG A 50 20.36 8.59 2.68
N VAL A 51 20.30 8.19 3.95
CA VAL A 51 19.56 8.94 4.97
C VAL A 51 20.37 9.98 5.69
N ALA A 52 21.67 10.11 5.42
CA ALA A 52 22.53 11.13 6.00
C ALA A 52 21.93 12.53 5.75
N GLY A 53 21.61 13.27 6.83
CA GLY A 53 20.94 14.56 6.76
C GLY A 53 19.44 14.51 6.37
N ARG A 54 18.81 13.33 6.30
CA ARG A 54 17.41 13.14 5.94
C ARG A 54 16.60 12.42 7.03
N PRO A 55 16.37 13.06 8.19
CA PRO A 55 15.76 12.42 9.36
C PRO A 55 14.32 11.94 9.15
N HIS A 56 13.65 12.39 8.10
CA HIS A 56 12.27 12.03 7.77
C HIS A 56 12.16 11.00 6.64
N SER A 57 13.28 10.52 6.09
CA SER A 57 13.26 9.49 5.04
C SER A 57 12.50 8.25 5.50
N PHE A 58 11.65 7.71 4.64
CA PHE A 58 10.88 6.50 4.95
C PHE A 58 11.76 5.25 5.16
N LEU A 59 13.03 5.29 4.77
CA LEU A 59 14.00 4.23 5.07
C LEU A 59 14.18 4.01 6.58
N HIS A 60 14.06 5.02 7.42
CA HIS A 60 14.06 4.86 8.87
C HIS A 60 12.93 3.97 9.41
N ILE A 61 11.86 3.79 8.62
CA ILE A 61 10.75 2.89 8.96
C ILE A 61 10.87 1.56 8.24
N SER A 62 11.16 1.59 6.94
CA SER A 62 11.17 0.37 6.10
C SER A 62 12.44 -0.46 6.24
N LYS A 63 13.52 0.14 6.76
CA LYS A 63 14.86 -0.45 6.92
C LYS A 63 15.51 0.04 8.23
N ALA A 64 14.76 -0.09 9.35
CA ALA A 64 15.07 0.55 10.62
C ALA A 64 16.37 0.08 11.30
N GLU A 65 16.97 -1.02 10.84
CA GLU A 65 18.30 -1.46 11.29
C GLU A 65 19.40 -0.43 11.01
N ILE A 66 19.16 0.54 10.11
CA ILE A 66 20.10 1.62 9.83
C ILE A 66 20.31 2.58 11.00
N ASP A 67 19.35 2.65 11.92
CA ASP A 67 19.38 3.48 13.13
C ASP A 67 19.90 2.71 14.35
N LEU A 68 20.36 1.47 14.16
CA LEU A 68 20.92 0.61 15.19
C LEU A 68 22.40 0.30 14.89
N PRO A 69 23.15 -0.24 15.87
CA PRO A 69 24.54 -0.65 15.65
C PRO A 69 24.69 -1.53 14.41
N PRO A 70 25.76 -1.37 13.60
CA PRO A 70 25.94 -2.09 12.34
C PRO A 70 25.90 -3.63 12.44
N ALA A 71 26.26 -4.20 13.60
CA ALA A 71 26.22 -5.63 13.86
C ALA A 71 24.82 -6.15 14.24
N THR A 72 23.81 -5.28 14.28
CA THR A 72 22.44 -5.68 14.64
C THR A 72 21.87 -6.59 13.56
N ASP A 73 21.35 -7.77 13.96
CA ASP A 73 20.59 -8.63 13.08
C ASP A 73 19.35 -7.89 12.55
N PRO A 74 19.20 -7.74 11.20
CA PRO A 74 18.07 -7.04 10.58
C PRO A 74 16.70 -7.61 10.91
N TYR A 75 16.65 -8.85 11.39
CA TYR A 75 15.42 -9.55 11.78
C TYR A 75 15.19 -9.61 13.30
N SER A 76 16.02 -8.94 14.08
CA SER A 76 15.89 -8.90 15.53
C SER A 76 14.66 -8.08 15.97
N PRO A 77 14.06 -8.38 17.14
CA PRO A 77 12.96 -7.61 17.70
C PRO A 77 13.25 -6.10 17.85
N ALA A 78 14.52 -5.76 18.09
CA ALA A 78 14.96 -4.38 18.23
C ALA A 78 14.73 -3.54 16.96
N VAL A 79 14.87 -4.16 15.77
CA VAL A 79 14.65 -3.48 14.48
C VAL A 79 13.17 -3.11 14.31
N TYR A 80 12.25 -4.01 14.64
CA TYR A 80 10.81 -3.73 14.55
C TYR A 80 10.37 -2.70 15.59
N ALA A 81 10.95 -2.71 16.79
CA ALA A 81 10.72 -1.70 17.81
C ALA A 81 11.21 -0.31 17.34
N LYS A 82 12.40 -0.25 16.71
CA LYS A 82 12.93 1.00 16.13
C LYS A 82 12.08 1.50 14.96
N ALA A 83 11.62 0.61 14.10
CA ALA A 83 10.67 0.97 13.03
C ALA A 83 9.40 1.61 13.60
N ARG A 84 8.84 1.05 14.67
CA ARG A 84 7.67 1.60 15.37
C ARG A 84 7.96 2.96 15.97
N GLU A 85 9.07 3.12 16.67
CA GLU A 85 9.52 4.41 17.25
C GLU A 85 9.60 5.49 16.16
N ASN A 86 10.28 5.20 15.05
CA ASN A 86 10.42 6.12 13.93
C ASN A 86 9.06 6.46 13.28
N PHE A 87 8.19 5.46 13.11
CA PHE A 87 6.86 5.65 12.55
C PHE A 87 6.00 6.58 13.43
N ASP A 88 6.00 6.36 14.75
CA ASP A 88 5.27 7.19 15.70
C ASP A 88 5.86 8.60 15.77
N ARG A 89 7.20 8.75 15.69
CA ARG A 89 7.88 10.04 15.62
C ARG A 89 7.42 10.85 14.40
N LEU A 90 7.45 10.27 13.19
CA LEU A 90 7.04 10.99 11.98
C LEU A 90 5.56 11.41 12.02
N ARG A 91 4.71 10.60 12.67
CA ARG A 91 3.30 10.95 12.90
C ARG A 91 3.14 12.08 13.91
N LYS A 92 3.86 12.02 15.02
CA LYS A 92 3.83 13.04 16.08
C LYS A 92 4.35 14.41 15.59
N GLU A 93 5.37 14.39 14.75
CA GLU A 93 5.94 15.58 14.12
C GLU A 93 5.08 16.14 12.96
N GLY A 94 3.96 15.48 12.63
CA GLY A 94 3.09 15.90 11.54
C GLY A 94 3.69 15.73 10.14
N VAL A 95 4.78 14.95 10.02
CA VAL A 95 5.39 14.61 8.72
C VAL A 95 4.51 13.66 7.92
N LEU A 96 3.87 12.72 8.63
CA LEU A 96 2.85 11.83 8.08
C LEU A 96 1.48 12.20 8.65
N ALA A 97 0.50 12.38 7.76
CA ALA A 97 -0.87 12.70 8.12
C ALA A 97 -1.84 11.68 7.51
N ARG A 98 -2.87 11.31 8.28
CA ARG A 98 -3.94 10.42 7.81
C ARG A 98 -5.04 11.25 7.17
N ASP A 99 -5.49 10.83 5.99
CA ASP A 99 -6.68 11.42 5.38
C ASP A 99 -7.91 11.19 6.27
N PRO A 100 -8.80 12.18 6.41
CA PRO A 100 -9.97 12.07 7.28
C PRO A 100 -11.05 11.12 6.73
N GLU A 101 -11.10 10.96 5.41
CA GLU A 101 -12.09 10.13 4.71
C GLU A 101 -11.39 9.06 3.85
N PRO A 102 -12.11 7.94 3.55
CA PRO A 102 -11.62 6.94 2.62
C PRO A 102 -11.57 7.45 1.18
N HIS A 103 -10.42 7.31 0.54
CA HIS A 103 -10.19 7.67 -0.85
C HIS A 103 -9.52 6.53 -1.62
N TYR A 104 -9.57 6.60 -2.95
CA TYR A 104 -8.59 5.99 -3.84
C TYR A 104 -7.52 7.02 -4.15
N TYR A 105 -6.34 6.52 -4.56
CA TYR A 105 -5.24 7.39 -4.95
C TYR A 105 -4.69 6.95 -6.28
N PHE A 106 -4.28 7.90 -7.10
CA PHE A 106 -3.55 7.61 -8.33
C PHE A 106 -2.09 7.98 -8.13
N TYR A 107 -1.22 7.08 -8.55
CA TYR A 107 0.20 7.23 -8.40
C TYR A 107 0.89 7.01 -9.73
N ARG A 108 1.59 8.03 -10.21
CA ARG A 108 2.37 7.98 -11.45
C ARG A 108 3.84 8.01 -11.13
N LEU A 109 4.56 7.08 -11.73
CA LEU A 109 6.01 6.98 -11.74
C LEU A 109 6.50 7.28 -13.14
N VAL A 110 7.53 8.12 -13.25
CA VAL A 110 8.25 8.37 -14.51
C VAL A 110 9.73 8.09 -14.27
N MET A 111 10.26 7.10 -15.00
CA MET A 111 11.65 6.69 -14.94
C MET A 111 12.21 6.67 -16.36
N GLY A 112 13.02 7.69 -16.69
CA GLY A 112 13.45 7.90 -18.08
C GLY A 112 12.26 8.11 -19.01
N THR A 113 12.12 7.27 -20.02
CA THR A 113 10.99 7.28 -20.98
C THR A 113 9.79 6.46 -20.51
N HIS A 114 9.95 5.66 -19.44
CA HIS A 114 8.87 4.81 -18.94
C HIS A 114 7.95 5.58 -18.00
N THR A 115 6.65 5.50 -18.29
CA THR A 115 5.60 6.09 -17.43
C THR A 115 4.60 5.02 -17.04
N GLN A 116 4.35 4.90 -15.75
CA GLN A 116 3.35 3.99 -15.19
C GLN A 116 2.40 4.75 -14.27
N VAL A 117 1.10 4.49 -14.42
CA VAL A 117 0.05 5.00 -13.54
C VAL A 117 -0.65 3.82 -12.87
N GLY A 118 -0.74 3.84 -11.55
CA GLY A 118 -1.43 2.82 -10.76
C GLY A 118 -2.52 3.42 -9.88
N LEU A 119 -3.55 2.63 -9.61
CA LEU A 119 -4.55 2.92 -8.59
C LEU A 119 -4.10 2.30 -7.26
N VAL A 120 -4.03 3.10 -6.21
CA VAL A 120 -3.75 2.63 -4.84
C VAL A 120 -5.08 2.44 -4.10
N ALA A 121 -5.31 1.22 -3.64
CA ALA A 121 -6.55 0.79 -3.00
C ALA A 121 -6.27 -0.28 -1.93
N ALA A 122 -7.22 -0.53 -1.05
CA ALA A 122 -7.20 -1.70 -0.19
C ALA A 122 -7.79 -2.91 -0.95
N ALA A 123 -6.96 -3.90 -1.27
CA ALA A 123 -7.39 -5.13 -1.93
C ALA A 123 -7.95 -6.14 -0.93
N SER A 124 -8.91 -6.95 -1.36
CA SER A 124 -9.61 -7.92 -0.52
C SER A 124 -8.75 -9.15 -0.22
N VAL A 125 -8.45 -9.40 1.06
CA VAL A 125 -7.81 -10.64 1.51
C VAL A 125 -8.68 -11.86 1.18
N ALA A 126 -9.99 -11.77 1.35
CA ALA A 126 -10.90 -12.88 1.00
C ALA A 126 -10.86 -13.20 -0.51
N ALA A 127 -10.73 -12.19 -1.38
CA ALA A 127 -10.55 -12.40 -2.81
C ALA A 127 -9.18 -13.04 -3.14
N TYR A 128 -8.15 -12.72 -2.36
CA TYR A 128 -6.84 -13.35 -2.46
C TYR A 128 -6.90 -14.83 -2.04
N GLU A 129 -7.53 -15.15 -0.92
CA GLU A 129 -7.72 -16.51 -0.44
C GLU A 129 -8.57 -17.35 -1.40
N ALA A 130 -9.64 -16.77 -1.96
CA ALA A 130 -10.50 -17.42 -2.95
C ALA A 130 -9.88 -17.54 -4.36
N GLY A 131 -8.65 -17.05 -4.57
CA GLY A 131 -7.96 -17.12 -5.86
C GLY A 131 -8.52 -16.18 -6.93
N ARG A 132 -9.32 -15.18 -6.57
CA ARG A 132 -9.73 -14.09 -7.47
C ARG A 132 -8.59 -13.09 -7.68
N ILE A 133 -7.69 -12.94 -6.67
CA ILE A 133 -6.37 -12.32 -6.82
C ILE A 133 -5.36 -13.46 -6.97
N ARG A 134 -4.86 -13.64 -8.19
CA ARG A 134 -4.01 -14.77 -8.60
C ARG A 134 -2.56 -14.55 -8.22
N ARG A 135 -1.93 -15.60 -7.71
CA ARG A 135 -0.47 -15.70 -7.48
C ARG A 135 0.12 -16.65 -8.52
N HIS A 136 1.39 -16.47 -8.79
CA HIS A 136 2.16 -17.34 -9.70
C HIS A 136 3.50 -17.76 -9.09
N GLU A 137 3.78 -17.38 -7.83
CA GLU A 137 5.01 -17.67 -7.13
C GLU A 137 4.72 -18.21 -5.74
N PHE A 138 5.54 -19.18 -5.30
CA PHE A 138 5.54 -19.65 -3.92
C PHE A 138 6.32 -18.68 -3.04
N THR A 139 5.83 -18.48 -1.83
CA THR A 139 6.46 -17.59 -0.87
C THR A 139 7.37 -18.35 0.09
N ARG A 140 8.43 -17.70 0.54
CA ARG A 140 9.37 -18.24 1.53
C ARG A 140 8.90 -17.86 2.92
N PRO A 141 8.81 -18.82 3.88
CA PRO A 141 8.33 -18.57 5.23
C PRO A 141 9.11 -17.49 5.98
N ASP A 142 10.45 -17.48 5.86
CA ASP A 142 11.32 -16.49 6.50
C ASP A 142 10.97 -15.03 6.08
N LYS A 143 10.70 -14.83 4.80
CA LYS A 143 10.34 -13.51 4.25
C LYS A 143 8.91 -13.11 4.64
N GLU A 144 7.98 -14.07 4.70
CA GLU A 144 6.63 -13.80 5.20
C GLU A 144 6.65 -13.40 6.67
N ASP A 145 7.39 -14.16 7.51
CA ASP A 145 7.51 -13.88 8.94
C ASP A 145 8.05 -12.49 9.23
N ASP A 146 9.06 -12.06 8.48
CA ASP A 146 9.59 -10.72 8.56
C ASP A 146 8.51 -9.66 8.28
N ARG A 147 7.75 -9.82 7.20
CA ARG A 147 6.68 -8.87 6.87
C ARG A 147 5.52 -8.91 7.86
N VAL A 148 5.17 -10.09 8.39
CA VAL A 148 4.16 -10.22 9.46
C VAL A 148 4.59 -9.46 10.71
N ARG A 149 5.86 -9.61 11.14
CA ARG A 149 6.41 -8.87 12.28
C ARG A 149 6.37 -7.37 12.06
N GLN A 150 6.76 -6.90 10.86
CA GLN A 150 6.73 -5.48 10.50
C GLN A 150 5.31 -4.92 10.53
N ILE A 151 4.33 -5.60 9.91
CA ILE A 151 2.92 -5.16 9.91
C ILE A 151 2.37 -5.10 11.33
N ASN A 152 2.67 -6.10 12.17
CA ASN A 152 2.19 -6.15 13.54
C ASN A 152 2.84 -5.04 14.40
N ALA A 153 4.14 -4.83 14.29
CA ALA A 153 4.85 -3.79 15.00
C ALA A 153 4.32 -2.39 14.68
N LEU A 154 4.13 -2.08 13.41
CA LEU A 154 3.66 -0.77 12.96
C LEU A 154 2.13 -0.60 13.07
N ASN A 155 1.38 -1.69 13.15
CA ASN A 155 -0.07 -1.71 12.92
C ASN A 155 -0.46 -1.01 11.61
N ALA A 156 0.37 -1.18 10.59
CA ALA A 156 0.21 -0.55 9.27
C ALA A 156 0.82 -1.41 8.17
N GLN A 157 0.24 -1.35 6.98
CA GLN A 157 0.83 -1.90 5.75
C GLN A 157 1.63 -0.78 5.08
N THR A 158 2.95 -0.91 5.07
CA THR A 158 3.88 0.10 4.56
C THR A 158 4.50 -0.25 3.21
N GLY A 159 4.31 -1.49 2.75
CA GLY A 159 4.79 -1.97 1.46
C GLY A 159 3.62 -2.31 0.54
N PRO A 160 3.23 -1.46 -0.41
CA PRO A 160 2.18 -1.79 -1.36
C PRO A 160 2.56 -3.00 -2.21
N VAL A 161 1.55 -3.76 -2.62
CA VAL A 161 1.66 -4.88 -3.55
C VAL A 161 1.34 -4.37 -4.94
N PHE A 162 2.07 -4.83 -5.95
CA PHE A 162 1.77 -4.50 -7.33
C PHE A 162 0.85 -5.56 -7.93
N LEU A 163 -0.38 -5.15 -8.23
CA LEU A 163 -1.37 -5.98 -8.90
C LEU A 163 -1.60 -5.49 -10.33
N THR A 164 -1.78 -6.43 -11.24
CA THR A 164 -2.17 -6.15 -12.63
C THR A 164 -3.54 -6.74 -12.93
N TYR A 165 -4.18 -6.24 -13.98
CA TYR A 165 -5.48 -6.69 -14.46
C TYR A 165 -5.56 -6.54 -15.98
N ARG A 166 -6.54 -7.22 -16.59
CA ARG A 166 -6.80 -7.03 -18.02
C ARG A 166 -7.31 -5.61 -18.28
N HIS A 167 -6.82 -5.01 -19.35
CA HIS A 167 -7.20 -3.67 -19.78
C HIS A 167 -8.70 -3.38 -19.67
N SER A 168 -9.04 -2.20 -19.16
CA SER A 168 -10.41 -1.74 -18.98
C SER A 168 -10.52 -0.27 -19.36
N VAL A 169 -11.14 0.01 -20.50
CA VAL A 169 -11.38 1.37 -21.00
C VAL A 169 -12.10 2.24 -19.95
N LYS A 170 -13.02 1.63 -19.19
CA LYS A 170 -13.76 2.35 -18.14
C LYS A 170 -12.84 2.81 -16.99
N ILE A 171 -11.90 1.96 -16.57
CA ILE A 171 -10.94 2.31 -15.50
C ILE A 171 -9.96 3.36 -16.01
N ASP A 172 -9.47 3.21 -17.24
CA ASP A 172 -8.51 4.14 -17.82
C ASP A 172 -9.13 5.53 -18.00
N ALA A 173 -10.36 5.63 -18.48
CA ALA A 173 -11.07 6.92 -18.60
C ALA A 173 -11.21 7.62 -17.23
N MET A 174 -11.51 6.87 -16.17
CA MET A 174 -11.59 7.42 -14.82
C MET A 174 -10.21 7.84 -14.28
N ALA A 175 -9.15 7.07 -14.59
CA ALA A 175 -7.77 7.45 -14.24
C ALA A 175 -7.36 8.75 -14.93
N GLU A 176 -7.67 8.90 -16.21
CA GLU A 176 -7.40 10.14 -16.96
C GLU A 176 -8.11 11.36 -16.36
N ILE A 177 -9.38 11.24 -15.98
CA ILE A 177 -10.13 12.34 -15.35
C ILE A 177 -9.37 12.87 -14.13
N VAL A 178 -8.86 11.98 -13.26
CA VAL A 178 -8.14 12.38 -12.06
C VAL A 178 -6.76 12.95 -12.40
N THR A 179 -6.01 12.26 -13.27
CA THR A 179 -4.59 12.58 -13.52
C THR A 179 -4.38 13.78 -14.44
N ARG A 180 -5.43 14.29 -15.08
CA ARG A 180 -5.43 15.61 -15.76
C ARG A 180 -5.51 16.79 -14.78
N GLY A 181 -6.01 16.53 -13.56
CA GLY A 181 -6.10 17.56 -12.52
C GLY A 181 -4.74 17.89 -11.90
N LYS A 182 -4.73 18.95 -11.08
CA LYS A 182 -3.55 19.31 -10.30
C LYS A 182 -3.22 18.19 -9.30
N PRO A 183 -1.98 17.70 -9.26
CA PRO A 183 -1.59 16.68 -8.30
C PRO A 183 -1.51 17.22 -6.87
N ASP A 184 -1.75 16.35 -5.90
CA ASP A 184 -1.53 16.61 -4.47
C ASP A 184 -0.03 16.56 -4.12
N VAL A 185 0.74 15.73 -4.85
CA VAL A 185 2.20 15.62 -4.72
C VAL A 185 2.82 15.51 -6.11
N ASP A 186 3.93 16.21 -6.32
CA ASP A 186 4.78 16.07 -7.50
C ASP A 186 6.23 16.31 -7.05
N VAL A 187 7.03 15.25 -7.03
CA VAL A 187 8.41 15.26 -6.53
C VAL A 187 9.30 14.38 -7.38
N THR A 188 10.50 14.85 -7.66
CA THR A 188 11.56 14.02 -8.27
C THR A 188 12.53 13.58 -7.16
N ALA A 189 12.69 12.28 -6.99
CA ALA A 189 13.61 11.71 -6.01
C ALA A 189 15.07 11.81 -6.50
N ALA A 190 16.02 11.58 -5.60
CA ALA A 190 17.45 11.69 -5.90
C ALA A 190 17.96 10.72 -6.97
N ASP A 191 17.22 9.64 -7.24
CA ASP A 191 17.49 8.68 -8.31
C ASP A 191 16.93 9.11 -9.68
N GLY A 192 16.33 10.30 -9.78
CA GLY A 192 15.74 10.85 -10.99
C GLY A 192 14.31 10.35 -11.28
N VAL A 193 13.76 9.47 -10.46
CA VAL A 193 12.37 9.02 -10.61
C VAL A 193 11.42 10.13 -10.16
N ARG A 194 10.48 10.51 -11.04
CA ARG A 194 9.42 11.46 -10.71
C ARG A 194 8.20 10.73 -10.19
N HIS A 195 7.74 11.16 -9.03
CA HIS A 195 6.59 10.65 -8.32
C HIS A 195 5.47 11.68 -8.33
N THR A 196 4.34 11.34 -8.93
CA THR A 196 3.17 12.23 -8.97
C THR A 196 1.98 11.51 -8.36
N PHE A 197 1.24 12.18 -7.49
CA PHE A 197 0.19 11.54 -6.69
C PHE A 197 -1.06 12.42 -6.64
N TRP A 198 -2.23 11.79 -6.80
CA TRP A 198 -3.55 12.43 -6.74
C TRP A 198 -4.45 11.69 -5.77
N VAL A 199 -5.23 12.44 -5.01
CA VAL A 199 -6.30 11.90 -4.14
C VAL A 199 -7.63 11.99 -4.89
N ALA A 200 -8.25 10.86 -5.16
CA ALA A 200 -9.57 10.79 -5.77
C ALA A 200 -10.65 11.06 -4.72
N ARG A 201 -11.15 12.31 -4.66
CA ARG A 201 -12.11 12.78 -3.63
C ARG A 201 -13.56 12.71 -4.06
N ASP A 202 -13.83 12.65 -5.36
CA ASP A 202 -15.19 12.64 -5.89
C ASP A 202 -15.89 11.30 -5.55
N ARG A 203 -17.02 11.39 -4.85
CA ARG A 203 -17.77 10.20 -4.39
C ARG A 203 -18.34 9.37 -5.54
N LYS A 204 -18.74 10.00 -6.65
CA LYS A 204 -19.26 9.28 -7.82
C LYS A 204 -18.14 8.52 -8.52
N LEU A 205 -16.98 9.16 -8.63
CA LEU A 205 -15.78 8.52 -9.18
C LEU A 205 -15.33 7.34 -8.30
N ILE A 206 -15.27 7.50 -6.97
CA ILE A 206 -14.93 6.42 -6.02
C ILE A 206 -15.89 5.23 -6.20
N LYS A 207 -17.20 5.49 -6.26
CA LYS A 207 -18.19 4.46 -6.52
C LYS A 207 -17.97 3.79 -7.89
N GLY A 208 -17.79 4.59 -8.93
CA GLY A 208 -17.56 4.09 -10.30
C GLY A 208 -16.31 3.21 -10.42
N LEU A 209 -15.21 3.58 -9.76
CA LEU A 209 -13.99 2.77 -9.68
C LEU A 209 -14.24 1.46 -8.95
N THR A 210 -14.90 1.48 -7.79
CA THR A 210 -15.25 0.27 -7.05
C THR A 210 -16.06 -0.70 -7.90
N GLU A 211 -17.09 -0.20 -8.59
CA GLU A 211 -17.94 -1.00 -9.49
C GLU A 211 -17.18 -1.53 -10.71
N ALA A 212 -16.28 -0.72 -11.28
CA ALA A 212 -15.49 -1.12 -12.43
C ALA A 212 -14.48 -2.24 -12.08
N PHE A 213 -13.84 -2.15 -10.91
CA PHE A 213 -12.96 -3.23 -10.43
C PHE A 213 -13.74 -4.47 -10.01
N GLU A 214 -14.94 -4.33 -9.43
CA GLU A 214 -15.78 -5.48 -9.10
C GLU A 214 -16.23 -6.26 -10.34
N ALA A 215 -16.36 -5.59 -11.49
CA ALA A 215 -16.67 -6.21 -12.78
C ALA A 215 -15.50 -7.00 -13.39
N LEU A 216 -14.27 -6.82 -12.89
CA LEU A 216 -13.13 -7.60 -13.33
C LEU A 216 -13.23 -9.05 -12.81
N ASP A 217 -12.92 -10.01 -13.67
CA ASP A 217 -12.87 -11.43 -13.28
C ASP A 217 -11.77 -11.66 -12.22
N LYS A 218 -10.56 -11.18 -12.50
CA LYS A 218 -9.36 -11.45 -11.69
C LYS A 218 -8.39 -10.28 -11.66
N LEU A 219 -7.61 -10.20 -10.57
CA LEU A 219 -6.35 -9.49 -10.48
C LEU A 219 -5.19 -10.49 -10.40
N TYR A 220 -3.99 -10.05 -10.70
CA TYR A 220 -2.79 -10.87 -10.70
C TYR A 220 -1.69 -10.17 -9.91
N VAL A 221 -1.05 -10.88 -8.97
CA VAL A 221 0.11 -10.35 -8.25
C VAL A 221 1.28 -10.30 -9.22
N ALA A 222 1.71 -9.11 -9.60
CA ALA A 222 2.90 -8.91 -10.44
C ALA A 222 4.17 -8.83 -9.59
N ASP A 223 4.08 -8.19 -8.41
CA ASP A 223 5.15 -8.12 -7.42
C ASP A 223 4.59 -8.04 -5.99
N GLY A 224 5.34 -8.56 -5.02
CA GLY A 224 4.97 -8.53 -3.59
C GLY A 224 4.21 -9.77 -3.10
N HIS A 225 4.54 -10.96 -3.61
CA HIS A 225 3.93 -12.23 -3.14
C HIS A 225 4.07 -12.41 -1.64
N HIS A 226 5.27 -12.19 -1.06
CA HIS A 226 5.50 -12.25 0.39
C HIS A 226 4.68 -11.22 1.16
N ARG A 227 4.54 -9.99 0.64
CA ARG A 227 3.73 -8.91 1.24
C ARG A 227 2.24 -9.27 1.23
N SER A 228 1.75 -9.86 0.15
CA SER A 228 0.36 -10.35 0.02
C SER A 228 0.08 -11.48 1.01
N ALA A 229 0.96 -12.48 1.08
CA ALA A 229 0.83 -13.62 1.99
C ALA A 229 0.88 -13.16 3.46
N ALA A 230 1.82 -12.28 3.81
CA ALA A 230 1.92 -11.71 5.16
C ALA A 230 0.65 -10.94 5.54
N ALA A 231 0.08 -10.14 4.63
CA ALA A 231 -1.17 -9.42 4.88
C ALA A 231 -2.34 -10.38 5.14
N ALA A 232 -2.44 -11.48 4.40
CA ALA A 232 -3.45 -12.52 4.62
C ALA A 232 -3.28 -13.20 5.99
N ARG A 233 -2.05 -13.56 6.37
CA ARG A 233 -1.74 -14.17 7.69
C ARG A 233 -2.10 -13.23 8.84
N VAL A 234 -1.76 -11.94 8.74
CA VAL A 234 -2.12 -10.94 9.77
C VAL A 234 -3.64 -10.78 9.86
N ALA A 235 -4.34 -10.74 8.72
CA ALA A 235 -5.80 -10.63 8.70
C ALA A 235 -6.46 -11.86 9.36
N ALA A 236 -5.99 -13.06 9.05
CA ALA A 236 -6.48 -14.31 9.66
C ALA A 236 -6.26 -14.32 11.18
N ALA A 237 -5.06 -13.96 11.66
CA ALA A 237 -4.74 -13.89 13.08
C ALA A 237 -5.62 -12.87 13.82
N ARG A 238 -5.84 -11.69 13.24
CA ARG A 238 -6.69 -10.64 13.84
C ARG A 238 -8.17 -11.05 13.86
N LYS A 239 -8.64 -11.73 12.83
CA LYS A 239 -10.00 -12.27 12.77
C LYS A 239 -10.21 -13.34 13.84
N ALA A 240 -9.23 -14.23 14.06
CA ALA A 240 -9.28 -15.23 15.11
C ALA A 240 -9.30 -14.61 16.52
N ALA A 241 -8.57 -13.51 16.72
CA ALA A 241 -8.55 -12.78 18.00
C ALA A 241 -9.83 -11.94 18.25
N ASN A 242 -10.57 -11.59 17.19
CA ASN A 242 -11.81 -10.80 17.25
C ASN A 242 -12.90 -11.47 16.39
N PRO A 243 -13.54 -12.53 16.88
CA PRO A 243 -14.49 -13.35 16.10
C PRO A 243 -15.89 -12.74 15.94
N LYS A 244 -16.03 -11.40 15.86
CA LYS A 244 -17.32 -10.72 15.64
C LYS A 244 -17.80 -10.83 14.21
#